data_4333b59285a7f017d368db8a92758314
#
_entry.id   4333b59285a7f017d368db8a92758314
#
_cell.length_a   1.000
_cell.length_b   1.000
_cell.length_c   1.000
_cell.angle_alpha   90.00
_cell.angle_beta   90.00
_cell.angle_gamma   90.00
#
_symmetry.space_group_name_H-M   'P 1'
#
loop_
_entity.id
_entity.type
_entity.pdbx_description
1 polymer ?
#
loop_
_entity_poly.entity_id
_entity_poly.type
_entity_poly.pdbx_seq_one_letter_code
_entity_poly.pdbx_strand_id
1 'polypeptide(L)'
;MKLTEKSAEVLNYVKTNGGKVSIPELAEALGRTERSVGANVTDLTKKELAGREKVEIEGADKPITYVVLTDAGMNFVPSEDEE
;
A
#
# COMPACT_ATOMS: atom_id res chain seq x y z
N MET A 1 6.58 10.48 12.82
CA MET A 1 6.08 9.14 12.47
C MET A 1 7.09 8.43 11.58
N LYS A 2 7.31 7.19 11.88
CA LYS A 2 8.34 6.44 11.19
C LYS A 2 7.78 5.17 10.62
N LEU A 3 8.17 4.84 9.39
CA LEU A 3 7.76 3.60 8.77
C LEU A 3 8.92 2.62 8.73
N THR A 4 8.59 1.33 8.80
CA THR A 4 9.61 0.34 8.53
C THR A 4 10.01 0.45 7.06
N GLU A 5 11.17 -0.09 6.74
CA GLU A 5 11.66 -0.04 5.38
C GLU A 5 10.66 -0.65 4.41
N LYS A 6 10.04 -1.76 4.81
CA LYS A 6 9.11 -2.45 3.92
C LYS A 6 7.81 -1.69 3.77
N SER A 7 7.32 -1.08 4.85
CA SER A 7 6.11 -0.27 4.74
C SER A 7 6.36 0.96 3.88
N ALA A 8 7.54 1.56 4.01
CA ALA A 8 7.89 2.72 3.20
C ALA A 8 7.97 2.33 1.73
N GLU A 9 8.47 1.14 1.45
CA GLU A 9 8.56 0.66 0.08
C GLU A 9 7.17 0.55 -0.55
N VAL A 10 6.22 -0.01 0.20
CA VAL A 10 4.86 -0.12 -0.27
C VAL A 10 4.27 1.26 -0.52
N LEU A 11 4.44 2.15 0.45
CA LEU A 11 3.91 3.50 0.32
C LEU A 11 4.46 4.20 -0.92
N ASN A 12 5.78 4.13 -1.12
CA ASN A 12 6.39 4.80 -2.24
C ASN A 12 5.93 4.24 -3.58
N TYR A 13 5.76 2.94 -3.66
CA TYR A 13 5.31 2.35 -4.90
C TYR A 13 3.90 2.81 -5.24
N VAL A 14 3.00 2.78 -4.26
CA VAL A 14 1.62 3.22 -4.50
C VAL A 14 1.59 4.70 -4.85
N LYS A 15 2.40 5.49 -4.17
CA LYS A 15 2.47 6.92 -4.41
C LYS A 15 2.93 7.23 -5.84
N THR A 16 3.95 6.51 -6.28
CA THR A 16 4.50 6.70 -7.62
C THR A 16 3.49 6.32 -8.68
N ASN A 17 2.59 5.41 -8.36
CA ASN A 17 1.60 4.92 -9.32
C ASN A 17 0.23 5.59 -9.16
N GLY A 18 0.21 6.81 -8.66
CA GLY A 18 -1.02 7.58 -8.64
C GLY A 18 -1.83 7.44 -7.38
N GLY A 19 -1.35 6.71 -6.40
CA GLY A 19 -2.02 6.61 -5.11
C GLY A 19 -3.01 5.46 -4.99
N LYS A 20 -3.10 4.60 -5.99
CA LYS A 20 -4.00 3.46 -5.93
C LYS A 20 -3.40 2.28 -6.70
N VAL A 21 -3.12 1.20 -5.99
CA VAL A 21 -2.50 0.01 -6.58
C VAL A 21 -3.10 -1.21 -5.91
N SER A 22 -3.34 -2.26 -6.67
CA SER A 22 -3.88 -3.49 -6.10
C SER A 22 -2.80 -4.23 -5.31
N ILE A 23 -3.23 -4.99 -4.31
CA ILE A 23 -2.29 -5.77 -3.51
C ILE A 23 -1.55 -6.82 -4.34
N PRO A 24 -2.23 -7.56 -5.25
CA PRO A 24 -1.48 -8.48 -6.10
C PRO A 24 -0.40 -7.80 -6.93
N GLU A 25 -0.70 -6.61 -7.43
CA GLU A 25 0.29 -5.87 -8.21
C GLU A 25 1.47 -5.46 -7.34
N LEU A 26 1.18 -5.01 -6.11
CA LEU A 26 2.26 -4.66 -5.19
C LEU A 26 3.16 -5.86 -4.89
N ALA A 27 2.54 -7.00 -4.64
CA ALA A 27 3.30 -8.21 -4.32
C ALA A 27 4.23 -8.58 -5.47
N GLU A 28 3.71 -8.52 -6.67
CA GLU A 28 4.49 -8.89 -7.84
C GLU A 28 5.60 -7.88 -8.10
N ALA A 29 5.28 -6.60 -8.00
CA ALA A 29 6.25 -5.55 -8.29
C ALA A 29 7.39 -5.54 -7.29
N LEU A 30 7.08 -5.82 -6.03
CA LEU A 30 8.07 -5.79 -4.97
C LEU A 30 8.72 -7.13 -4.72
N GLY A 31 8.30 -8.17 -5.43
CA GLY A 31 8.87 -9.50 -5.26
C GLY A 31 8.54 -10.10 -3.91
N ARG A 32 7.35 -9.82 -3.38
CA ARG A 32 6.92 -10.27 -2.07
C ARG A 32 5.58 -10.97 -2.17
N THR A 33 5.19 -11.63 -1.09
CA THR A 33 3.88 -12.29 -1.09
C THR A 33 2.79 -11.27 -0.80
N GLU A 34 1.57 -11.60 -1.21
CA GLU A 34 0.44 -10.73 -0.91
C GLU A 34 0.23 -10.60 0.59
N ARG A 35 0.52 -11.67 1.32
CA ARG A 35 0.38 -11.64 2.77
C ARG A 35 1.35 -10.64 3.40
N SER A 36 2.57 -10.64 2.93
CA SER A 36 3.59 -9.73 3.43
C SER A 36 3.22 -8.28 3.13
N VAL A 37 2.81 -8.04 1.88
CA VAL A 37 2.39 -6.70 1.48
C VAL A 37 1.16 -6.27 2.28
N GLY A 38 0.22 -7.19 2.48
CA GLY A 38 -0.99 -6.87 3.23
C GLY A 38 -0.69 -6.44 4.65
N ALA A 39 0.31 -7.06 5.27
CA ALA A 39 0.70 -6.67 6.62
C ALA A 39 1.22 -5.23 6.64
N ASN A 40 2.00 -4.86 5.63
CA ASN A 40 2.51 -3.51 5.55
C ASN A 40 1.40 -2.51 5.25
N VAL A 41 0.43 -2.91 4.43
CA VAL A 41 -0.73 -2.06 4.17
C VAL A 41 -1.52 -1.83 5.45
N THR A 42 -1.65 -2.87 6.28
CA THR A 42 -2.32 -2.72 7.55
C THR A 42 -1.61 -1.69 8.42
N ASP A 43 -0.27 -1.72 8.41
CA ASP A 43 0.51 -0.74 9.17
C ASP A 43 0.24 0.67 8.66
N LEU A 44 0.21 0.85 7.34
CA LEU A 44 -0.08 2.16 6.77
C LEU A 44 -1.49 2.61 7.11
N THR A 45 -2.43 1.68 7.13
CA THR A 45 -3.81 2.00 7.48
C THR A 45 -3.90 2.46 8.94
N LYS A 46 -3.18 1.80 9.82
CA LYS A 46 -3.18 2.21 11.22
C LYS A 46 -2.59 3.59 11.41
N LYS A 47 -1.69 3.99 10.55
CA LYS A 47 -1.09 5.31 10.60
C LYS A 47 -1.88 6.32 9.79
N GLU A 48 -3.01 5.89 9.22
CA GLU A 48 -3.91 6.75 8.44
C GLU A 48 -3.25 7.30 7.18
N LEU A 49 -2.27 6.59 6.68
CA LEU A 49 -1.62 6.98 5.44
C LEU A 49 -2.25 6.33 4.22
N ALA A 50 -3.01 5.26 4.43
CA ALA A 50 -3.63 4.54 3.34
C ALA A 50 -4.93 3.91 3.80
N GLY A 51 -5.74 3.50 2.83
CA GLY A 51 -6.94 2.73 3.10
C GLY A 51 -7.00 1.58 2.13
N ARG A 52 -8.03 0.76 2.28
CA ARG A 52 -8.27 -0.36 1.40
C ARG A 52 -9.60 -0.21 0.71
N GLU A 53 -9.62 -0.62 -0.53
CA GLU A 53 -10.85 -0.61 -1.31
C GLU A 53 -10.98 -1.96 -2.00
N LYS A 54 -12.09 -2.65 -1.79
CA LYS A 54 -12.33 -3.91 -2.45
C LYS A 54 -13.14 -3.68 -3.71
N VAL A 55 -12.66 -4.23 -4.81
CA VAL A 55 -13.33 -4.10 -6.08
C VAL A 55 -13.68 -5.50 -6.56
N GLU A 56 -14.94 -5.74 -6.82
CA GLU A 56 -15.37 -7.02 -7.34
C GLU A 56 -15.23 -7.02 -8.85
N ILE A 57 -14.58 -8.05 -9.34
CA ILE A 57 -14.33 -8.15 -10.77
C ILE A 57 -15.16 -9.31 -11.30
N GLU A 58 -15.92 -9.03 -12.33
CA GLU A 58 -16.77 -10.04 -12.93
C GLU A 58 -15.91 -11.18 -13.47
N GLY A 59 -16.30 -12.40 -13.10
CA GLY A 59 -15.56 -13.56 -13.53
C GLY A 59 -14.44 -13.97 -12.60
N ALA A 60 -14.14 -13.16 -11.58
CA ALA A 60 -13.11 -13.50 -10.61
C ALA A 60 -13.74 -14.16 -9.40
N ASP A 61 -13.00 -15.10 -8.80
CA ASP A 61 -13.50 -15.80 -7.62
C ASP A 61 -13.51 -14.92 -6.39
N LYS A 62 -12.62 -13.93 -6.34
CA LYS A 62 -12.47 -13.11 -5.17
C LYS A 62 -12.35 -11.66 -5.58
N PRO A 63 -12.80 -10.74 -4.73
CA PRO A 63 -12.58 -9.34 -5.01
C PRO A 63 -11.10 -9.01 -4.90
N ILE A 64 -10.70 -7.97 -5.61
CA ILE A 64 -9.33 -7.50 -5.54
C ILE A 64 -9.28 -6.34 -4.57
N THR A 65 -8.33 -6.39 -3.65
CA THR A 65 -8.15 -5.32 -2.68
C THR A 65 -7.13 -4.32 -3.23
N TYR A 66 -7.54 -3.07 -3.28
CA TYR A 66 -6.66 -2.00 -3.69
C TYR A 66 -6.19 -1.22 -2.49
N VAL A 67 -4.96 -0.74 -2.55
CA VAL A 67 -4.40 0.17 -1.57
C VAL A 67 -4.58 1.57 -2.10
N VAL A 68 -5.24 2.42 -1.34
CA VAL A 68 -5.51 3.80 -1.75
C VAL A 68 -4.88 4.72 -0.72
N LEU A 69 -3.98 5.59 -1.16
CA LEU A 69 -3.34 6.50 -0.23
C LEU A 69 -4.28 7.64 0.13
N THR A 70 -4.21 8.06 1.38
CA THR A 70 -4.93 9.25 1.82
C THR A 70 -4.10 10.48 1.46
N ASP A 71 -4.68 11.66 1.69
CA ASP A 71 -3.91 12.88 1.47
C ASP A 71 -2.63 12.86 2.30
N ALA A 72 -2.73 12.37 3.53
CA ALA A 72 -1.56 12.27 4.39
C ALA A 72 -0.53 11.34 3.78
N GLY A 73 -0.98 10.23 3.20
CA GLY A 73 -0.08 9.29 2.57
C GLY A 73 0.60 9.87 1.35
N MET A 74 -0.14 10.62 0.55
CA MET A 74 0.43 11.22 -0.65
C MET A 74 1.48 12.28 -0.30
N ASN A 75 1.30 12.94 0.83
CA ASN A 75 2.22 13.99 1.25
C ASN A 75 3.35 13.50 2.15
N PHE A 76 3.27 12.25 2.57
CA PHE A 76 4.26 11.69 3.46
C PHE A 76 5.52 11.31 2.69
N VAL A 77 6.68 11.68 3.22
CA VAL A 77 7.96 11.34 2.61
C VAL A 77 8.72 10.50 3.62
N PRO A 78 8.72 9.17 3.46
CA PRO A 78 9.34 8.29 4.46
C PRO A 78 10.80 8.59 4.74
N SER A 79 11.54 8.97 3.71
CA SER A 79 12.97 9.19 3.89
C SER A 79 13.26 10.38 4.78
N GLU A 80 12.33 11.31 4.87
CA GLU A 80 12.53 12.49 5.72
C GLU A 80 12.16 12.20 7.16
N ASP A 81 11.48 11.11 7.40
CA ASP A 81 11.04 10.75 8.73
C ASP A 81 12.04 9.86 9.44
N GLU A 82 13.11 9.52 8.77
CA GLU A 82 14.16 8.73 9.35
C GLU A 82 15.07 9.57 10.21
N GLU A 83 15.39 9.05 11.34
CA GLU A 83 16.28 9.77 12.23
C GLU A 83 17.28 8.87 12.84
#